data_5d203e823bd3434842294a9e49ad1538
#
_entry.id   5d203e823bd3434842294a9e49ad1538
#
_cell.length_a   1.000
_cell.length_b   1.000
_cell.length_c   1.000
_cell.angle_alpha   90.00
_cell.angle_beta   90.00
_cell.angle_gamma   90.00
#
_symmetry.space_group_name_H-M   'P 1'
#
loop_
_entity.id
_entity.type
_entity.pdbx_description
1 polymer ?
#
loop_
_entity_poly.entity_id
_entity_poly.type
_entity_poly.pdbx_seq_one_letter_code
_entity_poly.pdbx_strand_id
1 'polypeptide(L)'
;SRRRHTRYPLVTGVQTCALPISAVEAEEKLGSLPGNVEEKLDPYIFPSYYLMNKIIGKEAREKLKQIDVIEVFALAYMRGMNIDNSILIFEEAQNSTPNQMKLLLTRIGFNSKFFISGDLEQTDRYKDKKHSGLWDAIEKFKSMDDVGVFEFDNKDVVRNPLIDRKSTRLN
;
A
#
# COMPACT_ATOMS: atom_id res chain seq x y z
N SER A 1 14.17 17.79 -24.66
CA SER A 1 14.08 18.80 -23.57
C SER A 1 12.64 19.12 -23.16
N ARG A 2 11.64 18.83 -23.97
CA ARG A 2 10.21 19.09 -23.65
C ARG A 2 9.60 18.18 -22.58
N ARG A 3 10.22 17.03 -22.31
CA ARG A 3 9.69 16.06 -21.33
C ARG A 3 9.98 16.43 -19.86
N ARG A 4 10.86 17.38 -19.59
CA ARG A 4 11.19 17.78 -18.21
C ARG A 4 10.14 18.71 -17.59
N HIS A 5 9.48 19.54 -18.38
CA HIS A 5 8.53 20.51 -17.87
C HIS A 5 7.18 19.92 -17.45
N THR A 6 6.79 18.78 -18.01
CA THR A 6 5.55 18.09 -17.63
C THR A 6 5.66 17.29 -16.32
N ARG A 7 6.88 17.00 -15.84
CA ARG A 7 7.06 16.27 -14.57
C ARG A 7 7.01 17.18 -13.33
N TYR A 8 7.44 18.43 -13.44
CA TYR A 8 7.49 19.33 -12.30
C TYR A 8 6.12 19.65 -11.67
N PRO A 9 5.08 19.94 -12.44
CA PRO A 9 3.76 20.20 -11.84
C PRO A 9 3.15 18.98 -11.13
N LEU A 10 3.47 17.77 -11.61
CA LEU A 10 2.96 16.54 -10.99
C LEU A 10 3.67 16.20 -9.68
N VAL A 11 4.95 16.56 -9.55
CA VAL A 11 5.72 16.34 -8.32
C VAL A 11 5.46 17.42 -7.29
N THR A 12 5.25 18.66 -7.74
CA THR A 12 4.98 19.79 -6.83
C THR A 12 3.54 19.81 -6.32
N GLY A 13 2.63 19.05 -6.91
CA GLY A 13 1.24 18.93 -6.45
C GLY A 13 1.01 17.86 -5.36
N VAL A 14 1.95 16.94 -5.16
CA VAL A 14 1.85 15.94 -4.10
C VAL A 14 2.41 16.53 -2.81
N GLN A 15 1.53 16.73 -1.84
CA GLN A 15 1.90 17.30 -0.54
C GLN A 15 2.20 16.20 0.49
N THR A 16 1.57 15.04 0.38
CA THR A 16 1.69 13.96 1.36
C THR A 16 1.79 12.62 0.67
N CYS A 17 2.61 11.73 1.21
CA CYS A 17 2.62 10.31 0.89
C CYS A 17 2.01 9.55 2.07
N ALA A 18 0.79 9.05 1.89
CA ALA A 18 0.09 8.29 2.90
C ALA A 18 0.39 6.80 2.74
N LEU A 19 0.77 6.14 3.81
CA LEU A 19 1.03 4.70 3.87
C LEU A 19 -0.01 4.05 4.81
N PRO A 20 -1.20 3.72 4.31
CA PRO A 20 -2.15 2.98 5.13
C PRO A 20 -1.69 1.53 5.30
N ILE A 21 -1.78 1.06 6.53
CA ILE A 21 -1.42 -0.30 6.87
C ILE A 21 -2.64 -1.18 6.73
N SER A 22 -2.43 -2.35 6.13
CA SER A 22 -3.46 -3.38 6.03
C SER A 22 -4.01 -3.74 7.41
N ALA A 23 -5.31 -3.61 7.53
CA ALA A 23 -6.02 -3.57 8.79
C ALA A 23 -6.12 -4.91 9.53
N VAL A 24 -5.86 -6.03 8.85
CA VAL A 24 -6.27 -7.34 9.38
C VAL A 24 -5.49 -7.75 10.61
N GLU A 25 -4.19 -7.53 10.60
CA GLU A 25 -3.37 -7.84 11.78
C GLU A 25 -3.33 -6.68 12.77
N ALA A 26 -3.43 -5.44 12.27
CA ALA A 26 -3.39 -4.26 13.10
C ALA A 26 -4.65 -4.08 13.95
N GLU A 27 -5.85 -4.36 13.43
CA GLU A 27 -7.10 -4.23 14.22
C GLU A 27 -7.16 -5.20 15.38
N GLU A 28 -6.69 -6.44 15.22
CA GLU A 28 -6.75 -7.46 16.26
C GLU A 28 -5.66 -7.30 17.33
N LYS A 29 -4.50 -6.76 16.96
CA LYS A 29 -3.32 -6.69 17.83
C LYS A 29 -2.98 -5.29 18.33
N LEU A 30 -3.43 -4.22 17.68
CA LEU A 30 -3.12 -2.84 18.09
C LEU A 30 -3.54 -2.54 19.54
N GLY A 31 -4.66 -3.11 20.00
CA GLY A 31 -5.13 -2.92 21.37
C GLY A 31 -4.22 -3.55 22.43
N SER A 32 -3.51 -4.62 22.11
CA SER A 32 -2.69 -5.41 23.04
C SER A 32 -1.20 -5.04 23.04
N LEU A 33 -0.73 -4.28 22.06
CA LEU A 33 0.68 -3.86 21.99
C LEU A 33 0.92 -2.64 22.89
N PRO A 34 2.04 -2.57 23.62
CA PRO A 34 2.44 -1.38 24.36
C PRO A 34 2.90 -0.28 23.39
N GLY A 35 2.78 0.98 23.82
CA GLY A 35 3.22 2.15 23.04
C GLY A 35 2.08 2.96 22.41
N ASN A 36 2.45 4.05 21.74
CA ASN A 36 1.51 4.86 20.98
C ASN A 36 1.09 4.16 19.67
N VAL A 37 0.11 4.72 18.96
CA VAL A 37 -0.43 4.12 17.72
C VAL A 37 0.67 3.92 16.67
N GLU A 38 1.55 4.88 16.55
CA GLU A 38 2.62 4.88 15.56
C GLU A 38 3.66 3.78 15.84
N GLU A 39 4.11 3.66 17.09
CA GLU A 39 5.01 2.59 17.51
C GLU A 39 4.43 1.19 17.32
N LYS A 40 3.12 1.06 17.46
CA LYS A 40 2.40 -0.19 17.23
C LYS A 40 2.32 -0.54 15.73
N LEU A 41 2.34 0.45 14.85
CA LEU A 41 2.30 0.28 13.41
C LEU A 41 3.69 0.01 12.80
N ASP A 42 4.77 0.43 13.46
CA ASP A 42 6.16 0.31 12.98
C ASP A 42 6.54 -1.09 12.44
N PRO A 43 6.20 -2.22 13.10
CA PRO A 43 6.53 -3.54 12.57
C PRO A 43 5.92 -3.82 11.20
N TYR A 44 4.74 -3.30 10.93
CA TYR A 44 4.01 -3.53 9.67
C TYR A 44 4.50 -2.64 8.53
N ILE A 45 5.02 -1.44 8.84
CA ILE A 45 5.56 -0.51 7.85
C ILE A 45 7.05 -0.69 7.60
N PHE A 46 7.72 -1.52 8.38
CA PHE A 46 9.15 -1.75 8.24
C PHE A 46 9.58 -2.09 6.79
N PRO A 47 8.89 -2.96 6.04
CA PRO A 47 9.26 -3.25 4.64
C PRO A 47 9.24 -2.00 3.76
N SER A 48 8.21 -1.17 3.86
CA SER A 48 8.07 0.07 3.09
C SER A 48 9.15 1.08 3.49
N TYR A 49 9.42 1.25 4.77
CA TYR A 49 10.52 2.10 5.25
C TYR A 49 11.90 1.61 4.82
N TYR A 50 12.10 0.30 4.79
CA TYR A 50 13.35 -0.28 4.29
C TYR A 50 13.59 0.06 2.81
N LEU A 51 12.55 -0.03 1.97
CA LEU A 51 12.63 0.35 0.58
C LEU A 51 12.85 1.86 0.40
N MET A 52 12.13 2.69 1.15
CA MET A 52 12.35 4.13 1.14
C MET A 52 13.78 4.50 1.54
N ASN A 53 14.33 3.87 2.57
CA ASN A 53 15.70 4.10 2.99
C ASN A 53 16.73 3.75 1.91
N LYS A 54 16.45 2.75 1.06
CA LYS A 54 17.31 2.41 -0.09
C LYS A 54 17.24 3.47 -1.20
N ILE A 55 16.11 4.13 -1.37
CA ILE A 55 15.87 5.07 -2.47
C ILE A 55 16.30 6.48 -2.10
N ILE A 56 15.91 6.96 -0.93
CA ILE A 56 16.12 8.37 -0.50
C ILE A 56 17.06 8.52 0.70
N GLY A 57 17.43 7.42 1.36
CA GLY A 57 18.21 7.43 2.57
C GLY A 57 17.37 7.64 3.84
N LYS A 58 17.89 7.12 4.97
CA LYS A 58 17.18 7.17 6.26
C LYS A 58 16.95 8.60 6.75
N GLU A 59 17.94 9.47 6.65
CA GLU A 59 17.85 10.85 7.13
C GLU A 59 16.78 11.65 6.36
N ALA A 60 16.72 11.48 5.04
CA ALA A 60 15.71 12.16 4.22
C ALA A 60 14.31 11.66 4.56
N ARG A 61 14.12 10.34 4.73
CA ARG A 61 12.85 9.77 5.15
C ARG A 61 12.39 10.31 6.49
N GLU A 62 13.28 10.36 7.50
CA GLU A 62 12.94 10.88 8.83
C GLU A 62 12.54 12.37 8.77
N LYS A 63 13.25 13.19 7.98
CA LYS A 63 12.86 14.59 7.78
C LYS A 63 11.49 14.73 7.15
N LEU A 64 11.19 13.92 6.12
CA LEU A 64 9.90 13.94 5.44
C LEU A 64 8.75 13.51 6.38
N LYS A 65 9.02 12.56 7.29
CA LYS A 65 8.08 12.16 8.33
C LYS A 65 7.86 13.29 9.36
N GLN A 66 8.92 13.97 9.80
CA GLN A 66 8.82 15.07 10.76
C GLN A 66 8.04 16.29 10.26
N ILE A 67 7.98 16.50 8.97
CA ILE A 67 7.22 17.60 8.34
C ILE A 67 5.93 17.11 7.67
N ASP A 68 5.42 15.95 8.08
CA ASP A 68 4.16 15.35 7.64
C ASP A 68 4.02 15.18 6.11
N VAL A 69 5.14 15.01 5.41
CA VAL A 69 5.15 14.63 3.98
C VAL A 69 4.98 13.12 3.82
N ILE A 70 5.45 12.33 4.79
CA ILE A 70 5.19 10.90 4.89
C ILE A 70 4.35 10.67 6.13
N GLU A 71 3.14 10.18 5.94
CA GLU A 71 2.21 9.84 7.00
C GLU A 71 1.81 8.36 6.94
N VAL A 72 1.56 7.78 8.10
CA VAL A 72 1.12 6.38 8.25
C VAL A 72 -0.21 6.36 8.97
N PHE A 73 -1.17 5.66 8.37
CA PHE A 73 -2.51 5.53 8.92
C PHE A 73 -2.92 4.07 9.09
N ALA A 74 -3.52 3.74 10.21
CA ALA A 74 -4.34 2.54 10.28
C ALA A 74 -5.64 2.78 9.50
N LEU A 75 -6.04 1.82 8.69
CA LEU A 75 -7.22 1.93 7.83
C LEU A 75 -8.50 2.30 8.61
N ALA A 76 -8.63 1.78 9.85
CA ALA A 76 -9.76 2.06 10.73
C ALA A 76 -9.91 3.57 11.06
N TYR A 77 -8.80 4.31 11.12
CA TYR A 77 -8.80 5.74 11.45
C TYR A 77 -9.05 6.65 10.24
N MET A 78 -9.12 6.09 9.04
CA MET A 78 -9.35 6.87 7.82
C MET A 78 -10.83 7.25 7.60
N ARG A 79 -11.73 6.85 8.49
CA ARG A 79 -13.16 7.22 8.39
C ARG A 79 -13.34 8.73 8.45
N GLY A 80 -14.08 9.29 7.47
CA GLY A 80 -14.37 10.72 7.40
C GLY A 80 -13.22 11.56 6.86
N MET A 81 -12.06 10.99 6.56
CA MET A 81 -10.96 11.70 5.93
C MET A 81 -11.17 11.77 4.40
N ASN A 82 -10.72 12.86 3.79
CA ASN A 82 -10.43 12.93 2.37
C ASN A 82 -8.92 13.07 2.20
N ILE A 83 -8.38 12.32 1.25
CA ILE A 83 -6.94 12.32 0.97
C ILE A 83 -6.74 13.08 -0.32
N ASP A 84 -6.44 14.36 -0.21
CA ASP A 84 -6.20 15.27 -1.32
C ASP A 84 -4.70 15.51 -1.55
N ASN A 85 -4.31 15.79 -2.81
CA ASN A 85 -2.93 16.12 -3.19
C ASN A 85 -1.89 15.09 -2.71
N SER A 86 -2.23 13.80 -2.73
CA SER A 86 -1.46 12.77 -2.06
C SER A 86 -1.23 11.56 -2.95
N ILE A 87 -0.16 10.83 -2.64
CA ILE A 87 0.06 9.47 -3.10
C ILE A 87 -0.22 8.54 -1.92
N LEU A 88 -1.18 7.65 -2.08
CA LEU A 88 -1.48 6.61 -1.11
C LEU A 88 -0.95 5.27 -1.62
N ILE A 89 -0.25 4.54 -0.75
CA ILE A 89 0.24 3.19 -1.03
C ILE A 89 -0.39 2.24 -0.03
N PHE A 90 -1.12 1.25 -0.53
CA PHE A 90 -1.77 0.22 0.28
C PHE A 90 -1.26 -1.15 -0.13
N GLU A 91 -0.48 -1.77 0.74
CA GLU A 91 0.15 -3.07 0.51
C GLU A 91 -0.65 -4.20 1.18
N GLU A 92 -0.40 -5.45 0.77
CA GLU A 92 -1.05 -6.66 1.28
C GLU A 92 -2.60 -6.60 1.21
N ALA A 93 -3.11 -5.95 0.17
CA ALA A 93 -4.52 -5.65 0.02
C ALA A 93 -5.40 -6.92 -0.15
N GLN A 94 -4.81 -8.07 -0.49
CA GLN A 94 -5.52 -9.35 -0.55
C GLN A 94 -6.14 -9.74 0.79
N ASN A 95 -5.55 -9.28 1.90
CA ASN A 95 -6.05 -9.58 3.25
C ASN A 95 -7.17 -8.63 3.72
N SER A 96 -7.49 -7.60 2.94
CA SER A 96 -8.60 -6.69 3.26
C SER A 96 -9.97 -7.30 2.96
N THR A 97 -10.98 -6.91 3.74
CA THR A 97 -12.39 -7.20 3.42
C THR A 97 -12.90 -6.25 2.32
N PRO A 98 -13.98 -6.60 1.61
CA PRO A 98 -14.63 -5.68 0.67
C PRO A 98 -15.07 -4.36 1.32
N ASN A 99 -15.51 -4.38 2.59
CA ASN A 99 -15.86 -3.17 3.33
C ASN A 99 -14.66 -2.29 3.64
N GLN A 100 -13.52 -2.87 3.98
CA GLN A 100 -12.26 -2.16 4.19
C GLN A 100 -11.75 -1.54 2.89
N MET A 101 -11.79 -2.29 1.79
CA MET A 101 -11.43 -1.77 0.48
C MET A 101 -12.36 -0.63 0.05
N LYS A 102 -13.67 -0.76 0.26
CA LYS A 102 -14.63 0.32 0.04
C LYS A 102 -14.32 1.55 0.89
N LEU A 103 -13.98 1.34 2.19
CA LEU A 103 -13.57 2.43 3.07
C LEU A 103 -12.37 3.18 2.49
N LEU A 104 -11.34 2.48 2.05
CA LEU A 104 -10.13 3.05 1.45
C LEU A 104 -10.46 3.83 0.17
N LEU A 105 -11.11 3.19 -0.78
CA LEU A 105 -11.39 3.76 -2.10
C LEU A 105 -12.28 5.00 -2.05
N THR A 106 -13.16 5.07 -1.04
CA THR A 106 -14.00 6.27 -0.83
C THR A 106 -13.25 7.43 -0.17
N ARG A 107 -11.97 7.29 0.13
CA ARG A 107 -11.11 8.37 0.68
C ARG A 107 -10.34 9.13 -0.38
N ILE A 108 -10.35 8.66 -1.64
CA ILE A 108 -9.64 9.34 -2.71
C ILE A 108 -10.22 10.74 -2.90
N GLY A 109 -9.37 11.73 -2.74
CA GLY A 109 -9.68 13.13 -2.91
C GLY A 109 -9.10 13.71 -4.18
N PHE A 110 -9.17 15.02 -4.32
CA PHE A 110 -8.68 15.71 -5.50
C PHE A 110 -7.16 15.60 -5.64
N ASN A 111 -6.69 15.44 -6.89
CA ASN A 111 -5.28 15.41 -7.25
C ASN A 111 -4.49 14.30 -6.50
N SER A 112 -5.13 13.18 -6.19
CA SER A 112 -4.52 12.06 -5.47
C SER A 112 -4.45 10.81 -6.33
N LYS A 113 -3.47 9.94 -6.05
CA LYS A 113 -3.29 8.65 -6.69
C LYS A 113 -3.16 7.57 -5.65
N PHE A 114 -3.92 6.48 -5.83
CA PHE A 114 -3.86 5.32 -4.97
C PHE A 114 -3.17 4.16 -5.69
N PHE A 115 -2.14 3.63 -5.06
CA PHE A 115 -1.44 2.43 -5.48
C PHE A 115 -1.81 1.31 -4.50
N ILE A 116 -2.50 0.31 -5.00
CA ILE A 116 -2.97 -0.81 -4.20
C ILE A 116 -2.30 -2.06 -4.74
N SER A 117 -1.55 -2.74 -3.88
CA SER A 117 -0.81 -3.95 -4.24
C SER A 117 -1.21 -5.12 -3.35
N GLY A 118 -1.11 -6.32 -3.90
CA GLY A 118 -1.37 -7.55 -3.17
C GLY A 118 -1.24 -8.77 -4.07
N ASP A 119 -1.11 -9.93 -3.44
CA ASP A 119 -1.03 -11.22 -4.11
C ASP A 119 -2.26 -12.07 -3.76
N LEU A 120 -3.16 -12.24 -4.72
CA LEU A 120 -4.40 -13.00 -4.53
C LEU A 120 -4.17 -14.50 -4.28
N GLU A 121 -3.00 -15.03 -4.59
CA GLU A 121 -2.64 -16.42 -4.30
C GLU A 121 -2.08 -16.59 -2.88
N GLN A 122 -1.66 -15.49 -2.22
CA GLN A 122 -1.13 -15.47 -0.85
C GLN A 122 -2.16 -14.92 0.15
N THR A 123 -3.42 -15.30 0.02
CA THR A 123 -4.41 -14.86 1.01
C THR A 123 -4.35 -15.75 2.25
N ASP A 124 -3.87 -15.21 3.34
CA ASP A 124 -3.85 -15.91 4.63
C ASP A 124 -5.23 -15.96 5.29
N ARG A 125 -6.08 -15.02 4.96
CA ARG A 125 -7.41 -14.83 5.58
C ARG A 125 -8.52 -15.61 4.90
N TYR A 126 -8.46 -15.79 3.60
CA TYR A 126 -9.57 -16.34 2.83
C TYR A 126 -9.19 -17.64 2.12
N LYS A 127 -10.00 -18.70 2.32
CA LYS A 127 -9.87 -19.94 1.53
C LYS A 127 -10.23 -19.74 0.05
N ASP A 128 -11.07 -18.75 -0.24
CA ASP A 128 -11.45 -18.36 -1.60
C ASP A 128 -11.12 -16.88 -1.78
N LYS A 129 -10.25 -16.59 -2.74
CA LYS A 129 -9.81 -15.24 -3.11
C LYS A 129 -10.96 -14.27 -3.44
N LYS A 130 -12.13 -14.81 -3.81
CA LYS A 130 -13.33 -14.01 -4.09
C LYS A 130 -13.87 -13.24 -2.88
N HIS A 131 -13.46 -13.62 -1.69
CA HIS A 131 -13.82 -12.92 -0.46
C HIS A 131 -12.86 -11.77 -0.12
N SER A 132 -11.75 -11.65 -0.85
CA SER A 132 -10.81 -10.55 -0.69
C SER A 132 -11.37 -9.24 -1.23
N GLY A 133 -11.11 -8.16 -0.49
CA GLY A 133 -11.43 -6.81 -0.93
C GLY A 133 -10.67 -6.38 -2.19
N LEU A 134 -9.43 -6.86 -2.36
CA LEU A 134 -8.65 -6.63 -3.57
C LEU A 134 -9.31 -7.27 -4.78
N TRP A 135 -9.71 -8.53 -4.69
CA TRP A 135 -10.40 -9.22 -5.79
C TRP A 135 -11.71 -8.51 -6.15
N ASP A 136 -12.53 -8.15 -5.15
CA ASP A 136 -13.78 -7.42 -5.34
C ASP A 136 -13.58 -6.07 -6.04
N ALA A 137 -12.51 -5.35 -5.66
CA ALA A 137 -12.14 -4.09 -6.30
C ALA A 137 -11.72 -4.28 -7.76
N ILE A 138 -10.86 -5.25 -8.06
CA ILE A 138 -10.43 -5.54 -9.43
C ILE A 138 -11.65 -5.84 -10.31
N GLU A 139 -12.53 -6.74 -9.87
CA GLU A 139 -13.71 -7.11 -10.66
C GLU A 139 -14.67 -5.94 -10.94
N LYS A 140 -14.77 -5.00 -10.01
CA LYS A 140 -15.65 -3.83 -10.15
C LYS A 140 -15.05 -2.70 -10.97
N PHE A 141 -13.74 -2.51 -10.91
CA PHE A 141 -13.09 -1.31 -11.44
C PHE A 141 -12.20 -1.54 -12.66
N LYS A 142 -11.92 -2.80 -13.03
CA LYS A 142 -11.04 -3.14 -14.17
C LYS A 142 -11.47 -2.57 -15.53
N SER A 143 -12.72 -2.16 -15.67
CA SER A 143 -13.27 -1.58 -16.91
C SER A 143 -13.37 -0.06 -16.88
N MET A 144 -12.90 0.60 -15.81
CA MET A 144 -12.94 2.06 -15.70
C MET A 144 -11.68 2.67 -16.31
N ASP A 145 -11.81 3.72 -17.10
CA ASP A 145 -10.69 4.39 -17.79
C ASP A 145 -9.66 5.01 -16.82
N ASP A 146 -10.13 5.42 -15.63
CA ASP A 146 -9.28 6.04 -14.60
C ASP A 146 -8.58 5.03 -13.69
N VAL A 147 -8.78 3.72 -13.90
CA VAL A 147 -8.21 2.66 -13.09
C VAL A 147 -7.32 1.75 -13.91
N GLY A 148 -6.04 1.72 -13.59
CA GLY A 148 -5.09 0.76 -14.16
C GLY A 148 -4.99 -0.51 -13.31
N VAL A 149 -5.21 -1.66 -13.90
CA VAL A 149 -4.94 -2.96 -13.28
C VAL A 149 -3.74 -3.59 -13.97
N PHE A 150 -2.71 -3.92 -13.19
CA PHE A 150 -1.47 -4.53 -13.66
C PHE A 150 -1.29 -5.86 -12.93
N GLU A 151 -1.23 -6.94 -13.70
CA GLU A 151 -0.97 -8.27 -13.18
C GLU A 151 0.45 -8.69 -13.53
N PHE A 152 1.18 -9.18 -12.53
CA PHE A 152 2.51 -9.75 -12.71
C PHE A 152 2.41 -11.27 -12.76
N ASP A 153 3.14 -11.88 -13.69
CA ASP A 153 3.22 -13.34 -13.81
C ASP A 153 4.57 -13.88 -13.29
N ASN A 154 4.74 -15.19 -13.34
CA ASN A 154 5.98 -15.84 -12.90
C ASN A 154 7.24 -15.38 -13.64
N LYS A 155 7.11 -14.78 -14.82
CA LYS A 155 8.25 -14.26 -15.61
C LYS A 155 8.72 -12.90 -15.09
N ASP A 156 7.83 -12.16 -14.43
CA ASP A 156 8.13 -10.85 -13.84
C ASP A 156 8.84 -11.00 -12.48
N VAL A 157 8.84 -12.19 -11.91
CA VAL A 157 9.41 -12.46 -10.60
C VAL A 157 10.94 -12.49 -10.68
N VAL A 158 11.58 -11.46 -10.14
CA VAL A 158 13.03 -11.39 -9.99
C VAL A 158 13.42 -11.90 -8.60
N ARG A 159 13.76 -13.18 -8.51
CA ARG A 159 14.23 -13.81 -7.26
C ARG A 159 15.68 -14.26 -7.38
N ASN A 160 16.33 -14.41 -6.21
CA ASN A 160 17.65 -15.04 -6.19
C ASN A 160 17.53 -16.49 -6.68
N PRO A 161 18.37 -16.95 -7.64
CA PRO A 161 18.30 -18.31 -8.20
C PRO A 161 18.36 -19.45 -7.16
N LEU A 162 18.92 -19.17 -5.97
CA LEU A 162 18.94 -20.13 -4.86
C LEU A 162 17.57 -20.38 -4.25
N ILE A 163 16.68 -19.38 -4.31
CA ILE A 163 15.31 -19.50 -3.78
C ILE A 163 14.47 -20.36 -4.71
N ASP A 164 14.62 -20.20 -6.02
CA ASP A 164 13.92 -21.02 -7.02
C ASP A 164 14.28 -22.50 -6.91
N ARG A 165 15.56 -22.80 -6.64
CA ARG A 165 16.03 -24.18 -6.41
C ARG A 165 15.50 -24.79 -5.10
N LYS A 166 15.20 -23.96 -4.07
CA LYS A 166 14.64 -24.43 -2.80
C LYS A 166 13.14 -24.67 -2.90
N SER A 167 12.39 -23.82 -3.56
CA SER A 167 10.94 -23.99 -3.73
C SER A 167 10.61 -25.24 -4.51
N THR A 168 11.42 -25.60 -5.51
CA THR A 168 11.28 -26.86 -6.28
C THR A 168 11.58 -28.12 -5.45
N ARG A 169 12.26 -28.01 -4.31
CA ARG A 169 12.61 -29.15 -3.42
C ARG A 169 11.72 -29.27 -2.19
N LEU A 170 10.89 -28.25 -1.91
CA LEU A 170 10.00 -28.21 -0.74
C LEU A 170 8.55 -28.58 -1.10
N ASN A 171 8.23 -28.71 -2.39
CA ASN A 171 7.02 -29.31 -2.96
C ASN A 171 7.33 -30.73 -3.45
#